data_4a617b572b94e2bd168581cc39adafdb
#
_entry.id   4a617b572b94e2bd168581cc39adafdb
#
_cell.length_a   1.000
_cell.length_b   1.000
_cell.length_c   1.000
_cell.angle_alpha   90.00
_cell.angle_beta   90.00
_cell.angle_gamma   90.00
#
_symmetry.space_group_name_H-M   'P 1'
#
loop_
_entity.id
_entity.type
_entity.pdbx_description
1 polymer ?
#
loop_
_entity_poly.entity_id
_entity_poly.type
_entity_poly.pdbx_seq_one_letter_code
_entity_poly.pdbx_strand_id
1 'polypeptide(L)'
;MMLHRMTLSACALAVSAASVFGAAEFATAHPAPGTIHRWVALPGVLAPFQQVGLQARVAGYVKTVKVDKGDKVAAGDLLATVEVPELEADLLKAKAEMDAAEIDVKRLREARQKSPDLVLPQSVDNAEARFAGAKASVTRGSVLLEFAQIRAPFAGVIASRSVDPGAYVSPGAGPLLRVVDDKKLRCQIPVTELETPLVKAGKPVRVSVDAIPGQTFESVVARVSGSLDQTSRTMLVEADLENAQDKLMPGLSVTARIGVERHEQAMLVPVAAIVMEKTNAFVFKHAAGKAVKTAVKLGFNDGVNAEVLELKP
;
A
#
# COMPACT_ATOMS: atom_id res chain seq x y z
N MET A 1 -75.29 66.88 41.25
CA MET A 1 -76.39 66.12 41.87
C MET A 1 -76.38 64.73 41.36
N MET A 2 -76.39 63.74 42.19
CA MET A 2 -76.44 62.30 42.06
C MET A 2 -75.11 61.52 41.73
N LEU A 3 -74.58 61.03 42.83
CA LEU A 3 -73.57 59.96 42.93
C LEU A 3 -74.13 58.64 42.37
N HIS A 4 -73.30 57.92 41.55
CA HIS A 4 -73.50 56.51 41.36
C HIS A 4 -72.22 55.78 41.73
N ARG A 5 -72.29 55.03 42.80
CA ARG A 5 -71.27 54.10 43.28
C ARG A 5 -71.27 52.89 42.36
N MET A 6 -70.14 52.58 41.74
CA MET A 6 -69.86 51.30 41.11
C MET A 6 -68.89 50.49 41.97
N THR A 7 -69.42 49.40 42.51
CA THR A 7 -68.64 48.38 43.23
C THR A 7 -67.81 47.52 42.24
N LEU A 8 -66.46 47.55 42.36
CA LEU A 8 -65.60 46.64 41.69
C LEU A 8 -65.54 45.32 42.47
N SER A 9 -66.04 44.25 41.82
CA SER A 9 -65.85 42.85 42.26
C SER A 9 -64.51 42.32 41.73
N ALA A 10 -63.54 42.10 42.59
CA ALA A 10 -62.27 41.53 42.24
C ALA A 10 -62.38 39.97 42.12
N CYS A 11 -62.33 39.45 40.91
CA CYS A 11 -62.28 38.05 40.64
C CYS A 11 -60.80 37.62 40.60
N ALA A 12 -60.33 36.95 41.66
CA ALA A 12 -58.97 36.40 41.72
C ALA A 12 -58.93 35.09 40.91
N LEU A 13 -58.30 35.13 39.71
CA LEU A 13 -57.96 33.95 38.96
C LEU A 13 -56.68 33.36 39.53
N ALA A 14 -56.80 32.27 40.27
CA ALA A 14 -55.66 31.45 40.64
C ALA A 14 -55.15 30.63 39.40
N VAL A 15 -54.07 31.11 38.78
CA VAL A 15 -53.36 30.35 37.74
C VAL A 15 -52.49 29.31 38.44
N SER A 16 -52.96 28.07 38.44
CA SER A 16 -52.23 26.90 38.84
C SER A 16 -51.16 26.60 37.76
N ALA A 17 -49.91 27.02 38.02
CA ALA A 17 -48.77 26.61 37.19
C ALA A 17 -48.44 25.12 37.48
N ALA A 18 -49.03 24.22 36.74
CA ALA A 18 -48.58 22.84 36.70
C ALA A 18 -47.24 22.78 35.96
N SER A 19 -46.15 22.68 36.74
CA SER A 19 -44.81 22.38 36.20
C SER A 19 -44.83 20.98 35.58
N VAL A 20 -44.98 20.93 34.26
CA VAL A 20 -44.75 19.72 33.47
C VAL A 20 -43.25 19.49 33.49
N PHE A 21 -42.72 18.78 34.47
CA PHE A 21 -41.44 18.15 34.37
C PHE A 21 -41.56 17.02 33.34
N GLY A 22 -41.30 17.33 32.10
CA GLY A 22 -41.10 16.31 31.08
C GLY A 22 -39.96 15.41 31.56
N ALA A 23 -40.26 14.16 31.81
CA ALA A 23 -39.24 13.16 32.08
C ALA A 23 -38.24 13.17 30.91
N ALA A 24 -37.01 13.53 31.20
CA ALA A 24 -35.95 13.43 30.17
C ALA A 24 -35.84 12.00 29.72
N GLU A 25 -36.20 11.72 28.48
CA GLU A 25 -36.13 10.41 27.86
C GLU A 25 -34.64 10.14 27.53
N PHE A 26 -33.99 9.35 28.33
CA PHE A 26 -32.59 8.96 28.11
C PHE A 26 -32.57 7.70 27.24
N ALA A 27 -31.73 7.74 26.18
CA ALA A 27 -31.46 6.54 25.40
C ALA A 27 -30.81 5.48 26.31
N THR A 28 -31.34 4.27 26.29
CA THR A 28 -30.80 3.14 27.06
C THR A 28 -30.14 2.14 26.12
N ALA A 29 -29.03 1.55 26.54
CA ALA A 29 -28.36 0.48 25.83
C ALA A 29 -28.30 -0.77 26.73
N HIS A 30 -28.51 -1.93 26.15
CA HIS A 30 -28.34 -3.21 26.83
C HIS A 30 -26.90 -3.70 26.62
N PRO A 31 -26.19 -4.11 27.69
CA PRO A 31 -24.94 -4.81 27.56
C PRO A 31 -25.14 -6.07 26.70
N ALA A 32 -24.28 -6.28 25.71
CA ALA A 32 -24.35 -7.43 24.82
C ALA A 32 -22.99 -8.14 24.75
N PRO A 33 -22.96 -9.47 24.68
CA PRO A 33 -21.72 -10.18 24.44
C PRO A 33 -21.23 -9.88 23.02
N GLY A 34 -19.94 -9.61 22.90
CA GLY A 34 -19.31 -9.29 21.62
C GLY A 34 -17.81 -9.49 21.64
N THR A 35 -17.19 -9.26 20.50
CA THR A 35 -15.72 -9.30 20.37
C THR A 35 -15.18 -7.89 20.44
N ILE A 36 -14.16 -7.68 21.25
CA ILE A 36 -13.44 -6.40 21.35
C ILE A 36 -11.94 -6.61 21.19
N HIS A 37 -11.27 -5.62 20.59
CA HIS A 37 -9.82 -5.64 20.40
C HIS A 37 -9.15 -4.53 21.20
N ARG A 38 -7.98 -4.84 21.76
CA ARG A 38 -7.05 -3.80 22.22
C ARG A 38 -6.29 -3.27 21.01
N TRP A 39 -6.46 -2.00 20.73
CA TRP A 39 -5.81 -1.33 19.61
C TRP A 39 -4.60 -0.55 20.11
N VAL A 40 -3.47 -0.72 19.41
CA VAL A 40 -2.26 0.10 19.59
C VAL A 40 -2.13 1.02 18.39
N ALA A 41 -2.10 2.33 18.66
CA ALA A 41 -1.91 3.34 17.61
C ALA A 41 -0.41 3.64 17.46
N LEU A 42 0.10 3.47 16.26
CA LEU A 42 1.50 3.66 15.90
C LEU A 42 1.61 4.53 14.65
N PRO A 43 2.62 5.43 14.59
CA PRO A 43 2.90 6.14 13.35
C PRO A 43 3.42 5.18 12.29
N GLY A 44 3.08 5.45 11.04
CA GLY A 44 3.56 4.70 9.90
C GLY A 44 3.74 5.57 8.68
N VAL A 45 4.29 4.98 7.62
CA VAL A 45 4.48 5.65 6.32
C VAL A 45 4.00 4.73 5.21
N LEU A 46 3.35 5.31 4.21
CA LEU A 46 2.96 4.60 3.01
C LEU A 46 4.16 4.52 2.06
N ALA A 47 4.60 3.31 1.76
CA ALA A 47 5.59 3.04 0.72
C ALA A 47 4.88 2.45 -0.52
N PRO A 48 5.45 2.59 -1.72
CA PRO A 48 4.93 1.89 -2.89
C PRO A 48 5.08 0.37 -2.70
N PHE A 49 4.14 -0.41 -3.21
CA PHE A 49 4.23 -1.88 -3.15
C PHE A 49 5.43 -2.39 -3.93
N GLN A 50 5.68 -1.80 -5.10
CA GLN A 50 6.86 -2.01 -5.92
C GLN A 50 7.42 -0.67 -6.38
N GLN A 51 8.75 -0.55 -6.41
CA GLN A 51 9.45 0.56 -7.05
C GLN A 51 10.70 0.05 -7.73
N VAL A 52 11.04 0.64 -8.86
CA VAL A 52 12.25 0.32 -9.59
C VAL A 52 12.90 1.58 -10.13
N GLY A 53 14.22 1.67 -9.96
CA GLY A 53 15.05 2.65 -10.65
C GLY A 53 15.57 2.04 -11.96
N LEU A 54 15.05 2.50 -13.09
CA LEU A 54 15.47 2.05 -14.40
C LEU A 54 16.80 2.68 -14.76
N GLN A 55 17.80 1.87 -15.06
CA GLN A 55 19.16 2.29 -15.40
C GLN A 55 19.49 1.92 -16.85
N ALA A 56 20.41 2.65 -17.45
CA ALA A 56 20.99 2.24 -18.73
C ALA A 56 21.79 0.94 -18.56
N ARG A 57 21.58 -0.01 -19.47
CA ARG A 57 22.32 -1.29 -19.53
C ARG A 57 23.37 -1.28 -20.65
N VAL A 58 23.29 -0.27 -21.53
CA VAL A 58 24.25 0.02 -22.60
C VAL A 58 24.67 1.49 -22.52
N ALA A 59 25.89 1.78 -22.97
CA ALA A 59 26.40 3.14 -23.06
C ALA A 59 25.96 3.80 -24.37
N GLY A 60 25.58 5.08 -24.32
CA GLY A 60 25.16 5.84 -25.50
C GLY A 60 24.51 7.17 -25.12
N TYR A 61 23.96 7.86 -26.11
CA TYR A 61 23.22 9.09 -25.90
C TYR A 61 21.71 8.82 -25.89
N VAL A 62 20.99 9.47 -24.97
CA VAL A 62 19.53 9.35 -24.94
C VAL A 62 18.93 10.05 -26.16
N LYS A 63 18.31 9.29 -27.05
CA LYS A 63 17.65 9.79 -28.25
C LYS A 63 16.32 10.44 -27.93
N THR A 64 15.47 9.73 -27.18
CA THR A 64 14.13 10.19 -26.82
C THR A 64 13.78 9.75 -25.42
N VAL A 65 13.05 10.61 -24.70
CA VAL A 65 12.32 10.28 -23.49
C VAL A 65 10.84 10.56 -23.77
N LYS A 66 9.98 9.55 -23.62
CA LYS A 66 8.55 9.62 -24.00
C LYS A 66 7.63 9.95 -22.82
N VAL A 67 8.17 10.02 -21.63
CA VAL A 67 7.41 10.19 -20.39
C VAL A 67 8.01 11.26 -19.51
N ASP A 68 7.19 11.85 -18.64
CA ASP A 68 7.63 12.79 -17.60
C ASP A 68 7.10 12.38 -16.23
N LYS A 69 7.51 13.13 -15.19
CA LYS A 69 7.06 12.92 -13.81
C LYS A 69 5.53 12.99 -13.72
N GLY A 70 4.92 12.01 -13.08
CA GLY A 70 3.47 11.93 -12.92
C GLY A 70 2.76 11.16 -14.02
N ASP A 71 3.43 10.80 -15.13
CA ASP A 71 2.81 10.02 -16.20
C ASP A 71 2.52 8.59 -15.75
N LYS A 72 1.33 8.11 -16.10
CA LYS A 72 0.93 6.70 -15.91
C LYS A 72 1.42 5.87 -17.08
N VAL A 73 2.02 4.74 -16.75
CA VAL A 73 2.61 3.80 -17.73
C VAL A 73 2.07 2.38 -17.51
N ALA A 74 1.93 1.64 -18.59
CA ALA A 74 1.61 0.22 -18.56
C ALA A 74 2.90 -0.64 -18.59
N ALA A 75 2.80 -1.89 -18.17
CA ALA A 75 3.90 -2.83 -18.29
C ALA A 75 4.31 -3.01 -19.76
N GLY A 76 5.62 -2.92 -20.06
CA GLY A 76 6.17 -3.00 -21.40
C GLY A 76 6.25 -1.68 -22.18
N ASP A 77 5.63 -0.60 -21.71
CA ASP A 77 5.69 0.71 -22.38
C ASP A 77 7.12 1.19 -22.57
N LEU A 78 7.40 1.73 -23.76
CA LEU A 78 8.70 2.30 -24.10
C LEU A 78 8.81 3.71 -23.49
N LEU A 79 9.70 3.86 -22.52
CA LEU A 79 9.88 5.11 -21.76
C LEU A 79 10.97 5.98 -22.33
N ALA A 80 12.11 5.38 -22.70
CA ALA A 80 13.23 6.09 -23.31
C ALA A 80 13.99 5.18 -24.28
N THR A 81 14.70 5.81 -25.21
CA THR A 81 15.56 5.11 -26.17
C THR A 81 16.96 5.70 -26.11
N VAL A 82 17.96 4.83 -26.01
CA VAL A 82 19.38 5.18 -26.10
C VAL A 82 19.86 4.92 -27.53
N GLU A 83 20.55 5.87 -28.13
CA GLU A 83 21.16 5.76 -29.44
C GLU A 83 22.51 5.04 -29.29
N VAL A 84 22.68 3.93 -30.01
CA VAL A 84 23.85 3.04 -29.92
C VAL A 84 24.30 2.60 -31.31
N PRO A 85 24.75 3.52 -32.18
CA PRO A 85 25.06 3.24 -33.57
C PRO A 85 26.15 2.17 -33.74
N GLU A 86 27.07 2.08 -32.80
CA GLU A 86 28.13 1.05 -32.81
C GLU A 86 27.54 -0.36 -32.66
N LEU A 87 26.58 -0.55 -31.74
CA LEU A 87 25.92 -1.85 -31.55
C LEU A 87 25.04 -2.21 -32.75
N GLU A 88 24.42 -1.23 -33.42
CA GLU A 88 23.65 -1.47 -34.64
C GLU A 88 24.56 -1.96 -35.76
N ALA A 89 25.74 -1.32 -35.96
CA ALA A 89 26.74 -1.71 -36.96
C ALA A 89 27.32 -3.13 -36.64
N ASP A 90 27.62 -3.42 -35.37
CA ASP A 90 28.11 -4.73 -34.94
C ASP A 90 27.08 -5.83 -35.19
N LEU A 91 25.79 -5.57 -34.93
CA LEU A 91 24.72 -6.52 -35.23
C LEU A 91 24.58 -6.77 -36.73
N LEU A 92 24.69 -5.71 -37.56
CA LEU A 92 24.64 -5.88 -39.01
C LEU A 92 25.80 -6.76 -39.51
N LYS A 93 27.02 -6.54 -39.03
CA LYS A 93 28.18 -7.36 -39.31
C LYS A 93 27.93 -8.82 -38.87
N ALA A 94 27.48 -9.04 -37.65
CA ALA A 94 27.22 -10.41 -37.15
C ALA A 94 26.15 -11.13 -37.97
N LYS A 95 25.12 -10.43 -38.48
CA LYS A 95 24.11 -10.99 -39.39
C LYS A 95 24.74 -11.44 -40.71
N ALA A 96 25.59 -10.60 -41.32
CA ALA A 96 26.27 -10.93 -42.56
C ALA A 96 27.19 -12.17 -42.41
N GLU A 97 27.88 -12.28 -41.26
CA GLU A 97 28.70 -13.46 -40.94
C GLU A 97 27.86 -14.72 -40.74
N MET A 98 26.70 -14.61 -40.08
CA MET A 98 25.76 -15.72 -39.91
C MET A 98 25.21 -16.19 -41.25
N ASP A 99 24.75 -15.26 -42.11
CA ASP A 99 24.20 -15.59 -43.42
C ASP A 99 25.25 -16.28 -44.32
N ALA A 100 26.52 -15.82 -44.30
CA ALA A 100 27.61 -16.49 -45.03
C ALA A 100 27.86 -17.90 -44.50
N ALA A 101 27.88 -18.09 -43.17
CA ALA A 101 28.08 -19.39 -42.56
C ALA A 101 26.92 -20.37 -42.86
N GLU A 102 25.67 -19.87 -42.92
CA GLU A 102 24.49 -20.63 -43.27
C GLU A 102 24.57 -21.19 -44.70
N ILE A 103 25.00 -20.33 -45.65
CA ILE A 103 25.21 -20.71 -47.04
C ILE A 103 26.27 -21.83 -47.14
N ASP A 104 27.37 -21.72 -46.39
CA ASP A 104 28.42 -22.70 -46.37
C ASP A 104 27.94 -24.06 -45.84
N VAL A 105 27.20 -24.09 -44.74
CA VAL A 105 26.58 -25.31 -44.19
C VAL A 105 25.66 -25.93 -45.22
N LYS A 106 24.79 -25.16 -45.83
CA LYS A 106 23.85 -25.65 -46.85
C LYS A 106 24.59 -26.28 -48.04
N ARG A 107 25.58 -25.58 -48.57
CA ARG A 107 26.39 -26.06 -49.68
C ARG A 107 27.11 -27.37 -49.36
N LEU A 108 27.74 -27.48 -48.18
CA LEU A 108 28.44 -28.69 -47.74
C LEU A 108 27.49 -29.86 -47.49
N ARG A 109 26.32 -29.62 -46.93
CA ARG A 109 25.29 -30.65 -46.73
C ARG A 109 24.74 -31.16 -48.07
N GLU A 110 24.45 -30.29 -49.03
CA GLU A 110 24.01 -30.64 -50.37
C GLU A 110 25.11 -31.46 -51.13
N ALA A 111 26.38 -31.03 -51.05
CA ALA A 111 27.49 -31.70 -51.64
C ALA A 111 27.68 -33.13 -51.05
N ARG A 112 27.55 -33.25 -49.72
CA ARG A 112 27.63 -34.55 -49.03
C ARG A 112 26.49 -35.50 -49.41
N GLN A 113 25.28 -34.96 -49.61
CA GLN A 113 24.16 -35.78 -50.10
C GLN A 113 24.37 -36.31 -51.52
N LYS A 114 24.98 -35.50 -52.39
CA LYS A 114 25.25 -35.88 -53.78
C LYS A 114 26.46 -36.79 -53.91
N SER A 115 27.47 -36.61 -53.08
CA SER A 115 28.75 -37.33 -53.17
C SER A 115 29.34 -37.53 -51.75
N PRO A 116 28.86 -38.57 -51.01
CA PRO A 116 29.24 -38.77 -49.61
C PRO A 116 30.77 -39.02 -49.42
N ASP A 117 31.42 -39.60 -50.38
CA ASP A 117 32.86 -39.97 -50.30
C ASP A 117 33.79 -38.77 -50.56
N LEU A 118 33.27 -37.65 -51.14
CA LEU A 118 34.04 -36.44 -51.46
C LEU A 118 34.03 -35.39 -50.36
N VAL A 119 33.08 -35.46 -49.44
CA VAL A 119 32.93 -34.47 -48.36
C VAL A 119 33.18 -35.12 -47.02
N LEU A 120 34.28 -34.76 -46.39
CA LEU A 120 34.60 -35.24 -45.04
C LEU A 120 33.54 -34.84 -44.03
N PRO A 121 33.06 -35.75 -43.17
CA PRO A 121 32.12 -35.42 -42.09
C PRO A 121 32.57 -34.22 -41.26
N GLN A 122 33.85 -34.17 -40.93
CA GLN A 122 34.46 -33.06 -40.16
C GLN A 122 34.30 -31.67 -40.82
N SER A 123 34.25 -31.61 -42.16
CA SER A 123 34.04 -30.33 -42.88
C SER A 123 32.64 -29.79 -42.64
N VAL A 124 31.62 -30.65 -42.60
CA VAL A 124 30.23 -30.29 -42.28
C VAL A 124 30.13 -29.86 -40.83
N ASP A 125 30.71 -30.67 -39.92
CA ASP A 125 30.70 -30.38 -38.49
C ASP A 125 31.36 -29.01 -38.17
N ASN A 126 32.49 -28.72 -38.83
CA ASN A 126 33.17 -27.42 -38.69
C ASN A 126 32.33 -26.26 -39.21
N ALA A 127 31.65 -26.42 -40.36
CA ALA A 127 30.78 -25.40 -40.90
C ALA A 127 29.55 -25.16 -39.99
N GLU A 128 28.97 -26.25 -39.45
CA GLU A 128 27.87 -26.15 -38.46
C GLU A 128 28.29 -25.44 -37.18
N ALA A 129 29.48 -25.73 -36.67
CA ALA A 129 30.04 -25.07 -35.51
C ALA A 129 30.25 -23.54 -35.73
N ARG A 130 30.74 -23.14 -36.94
CA ARG A 130 30.87 -21.74 -37.34
C ARG A 130 29.52 -21.05 -37.43
N PHE A 131 28.53 -21.69 -38.05
CA PHE A 131 27.17 -21.14 -38.12
C PHE A 131 26.55 -20.95 -36.73
N ALA A 132 26.69 -21.96 -35.84
CA ALA A 132 26.22 -21.86 -34.47
C ALA A 132 26.86 -20.66 -33.71
N GLY A 133 28.19 -20.48 -33.89
CA GLY A 133 28.93 -19.38 -33.31
C GLY A 133 28.46 -17.99 -33.83
N ALA A 134 28.27 -17.88 -35.14
CA ALA A 134 27.76 -16.65 -35.78
C ALA A 134 26.33 -16.33 -35.34
N LYS A 135 25.45 -17.33 -35.25
CA LYS A 135 24.10 -17.23 -34.73
C LYS A 135 24.09 -16.75 -33.28
N ALA A 136 24.98 -17.26 -32.44
CA ALA A 136 25.12 -16.78 -31.06
C ALA A 136 25.56 -15.32 -30.99
N SER A 137 26.43 -14.86 -31.92
CA SER A 137 26.83 -13.44 -32.03
C SER A 137 25.67 -12.54 -32.42
N VAL A 138 24.82 -12.93 -33.35
CA VAL A 138 23.58 -12.21 -33.71
C VAL A 138 22.64 -12.13 -32.51
N THR A 139 22.44 -13.25 -31.82
CA THR A 139 21.58 -13.26 -30.62
C THR A 139 22.09 -12.27 -29.55
N ARG A 140 23.41 -12.29 -29.29
CA ARG A 140 24.02 -11.33 -28.36
C ARG A 140 23.81 -9.88 -28.79
N GLY A 141 24.05 -9.56 -30.05
CA GLY A 141 23.87 -8.19 -30.58
C GLY A 141 22.41 -7.72 -30.47
N SER A 142 21.45 -8.59 -30.78
CA SER A 142 20.03 -8.25 -30.68
C SER A 142 19.59 -7.98 -29.23
N VAL A 143 20.07 -8.77 -28.26
CA VAL A 143 19.80 -8.53 -26.83
C VAL A 143 20.40 -7.20 -26.35
N LEU A 144 21.61 -6.85 -26.81
CA LEU A 144 22.22 -5.57 -26.46
C LEU A 144 21.43 -4.38 -27.04
N LEU A 145 20.90 -4.50 -28.26
CA LEU A 145 20.01 -3.47 -28.82
C LEU A 145 18.65 -3.38 -28.11
N GLU A 146 18.13 -4.50 -27.64
CA GLU A 146 16.91 -4.49 -26.80
C GLU A 146 17.15 -3.70 -25.52
N PHE A 147 18.34 -3.77 -24.92
CA PHE A 147 18.71 -3.00 -23.73
C PHE A 147 18.82 -1.49 -23.99
N ALA A 148 18.94 -1.05 -25.24
CA ALA A 148 18.86 0.37 -25.60
C ALA A 148 17.44 0.94 -25.49
N GLN A 149 16.43 0.06 -25.41
CA GLN A 149 15.03 0.43 -25.17
C GLN A 149 14.69 0.27 -23.69
N ILE A 150 14.52 1.38 -23.01
CA ILE A 150 14.14 1.38 -21.59
C ILE A 150 12.64 1.27 -21.49
N ARG A 151 12.14 0.15 -20.95
CA ARG A 151 10.71 -0.16 -20.82
C ARG A 151 10.29 -0.27 -19.37
N ALA A 152 9.00 0.00 -19.11
CA ALA A 152 8.39 -0.17 -17.81
C ALA A 152 8.26 -1.68 -17.47
N PRO A 153 8.78 -2.17 -16.34
CA PRO A 153 8.67 -3.56 -15.94
C PRO A 153 7.28 -3.94 -15.41
N PHE A 154 6.53 -2.97 -14.89
CA PHE A 154 5.16 -3.09 -14.40
C PHE A 154 4.39 -1.79 -14.65
N ALA A 155 3.07 -1.85 -14.53
CA ALA A 155 2.21 -0.68 -14.62
C ALA A 155 2.34 0.19 -13.36
N GLY A 156 2.38 1.51 -13.53
CA GLY A 156 2.53 2.44 -12.41
C GLY A 156 2.70 3.88 -12.88
N VAL A 157 3.32 4.70 -12.03
CA VAL A 157 3.56 6.13 -12.27
C VAL A 157 5.06 6.42 -12.26
N ILE A 158 5.48 7.34 -13.11
CA ILE A 158 6.87 7.86 -13.14
C ILE A 158 7.07 8.80 -11.94
N ALA A 159 7.76 8.33 -10.91
CA ALA A 159 8.01 9.12 -9.70
C ALA A 159 9.14 10.15 -9.89
N SER A 160 10.16 9.82 -10.71
CA SER A 160 11.23 10.75 -11.02
C SER A 160 11.82 10.49 -12.40
N ARG A 161 12.28 11.56 -13.05
CA ARG A 161 13.05 11.57 -14.28
C ARG A 161 14.35 12.33 -14.02
N SER A 162 15.48 11.66 -14.24
CA SER A 162 16.82 12.19 -14.00
C SER A 162 17.66 12.25 -15.28
N VAL A 163 17.02 12.20 -16.45
CA VAL A 163 17.68 12.19 -17.75
C VAL A 163 16.87 12.98 -18.77
N ASP A 164 17.58 13.68 -19.66
CA ASP A 164 17.01 14.43 -20.77
C ASP A 164 17.52 13.89 -22.11
N PRO A 165 16.79 14.12 -23.24
CA PRO A 165 17.29 13.83 -24.56
C PRO A 165 18.63 14.51 -24.81
N GLY A 166 19.59 13.80 -25.42
CA GLY A 166 20.96 14.26 -25.64
C GLY A 166 21.94 13.97 -24.49
N ALA A 167 21.47 13.52 -23.33
CA ALA A 167 22.34 13.15 -22.22
C ALA A 167 23.10 11.84 -22.53
N TYR A 168 24.39 11.79 -22.16
CA TYR A 168 25.15 10.55 -22.19
C TYR A 168 24.83 9.68 -20.99
N VAL A 169 24.60 8.40 -21.23
CA VAL A 169 24.28 7.40 -20.19
C VAL A 169 25.18 6.18 -20.32
N SER A 170 25.47 5.55 -19.18
CA SER A 170 26.28 4.33 -19.13
C SER A 170 25.79 3.38 -18.01
N PRO A 171 26.11 2.08 -18.12
CA PRO A 171 25.82 1.15 -17.03
C PRO A 171 26.45 1.60 -15.70
N GLY A 172 25.64 1.61 -14.62
CA GLY A 172 26.10 2.01 -13.30
C GLY A 172 26.05 3.50 -12.97
N ALA A 173 25.66 4.36 -13.90
CA ALA A 173 25.57 5.83 -13.67
C ALA A 173 24.38 6.25 -12.77
N GLY A 174 23.54 5.31 -12.37
CA GLY A 174 22.35 5.57 -11.55
C GLY A 174 21.02 5.48 -12.32
N PRO A 175 19.90 5.64 -11.61
CA PRO A 175 18.58 5.52 -12.23
C PRO A 175 18.24 6.73 -13.11
N LEU A 176 17.82 6.47 -14.33
CA LEU A 176 17.35 7.45 -15.31
C LEU A 176 15.87 7.83 -15.04
N LEU A 177 15.08 6.82 -14.75
CA LEU A 177 13.66 6.93 -14.45
C LEU A 177 13.35 6.07 -13.22
N ARG A 178 12.38 6.51 -12.42
CA ARG A 178 11.86 5.71 -11.31
C ARG A 178 10.37 5.47 -11.54
N VAL A 179 10.00 4.20 -11.59
CA VAL A 179 8.61 3.74 -11.70
C VAL A 179 8.15 3.23 -10.34
N VAL A 180 6.96 3.62 -9.91
CA VAL A 180 6.33 3.19 -8.65
C VAL A 180 4.95 2.63 -8.94
N ASP A 181 4.58 1.57 -8.23
CA ASP A 181 3.22 1.05 -8.24
C ASP A 181 2.34 1.99 -7.37
N ASP A 182 1.31 2.57 -7.98
CA ASP A 182 0.37 3.48 -7.33
C ASP A 182 -0.96 2.80 -6.96
N LYS A 183 -1.20 1.56 -7.44
CA LYS A 183 -2.45 0.83 -7.19
C LYS A 183 -2.46 0.09 -5.88
N LYS A 184 -1.30 -0.33 -5.43
CA LYS A 184 -1.12 -1.00 -4.17
C LYS A 184 -0.01 -0.32 -3.38
N LEU A 185 -0.28 -0.09 -2.11
CA LEU A 185 0.66 0.56 -1.21
C LEU A 185 0.97 -0.34 -0.02
N ARG A 186 2.11 -0.12 0.56
CA ARG A 186 2.59 -0.83 1.73
C ARG A 186 2.67 0.14 2.89
N CYS A 187 1.83 -0.05 3.89
CA CYS A 187 1.93 0.69 5.15
C CYS A 187 3.05 0.09 5.99
N GLN A 188 4.11 0.82 6.16
CA GLN A 188 5.25 0.45 6.98
C GLN A 188 5.07 1.05 8.37
N ILE A 189 5.01 0.17 9.39
CA ILE A 189 4.69 0.52 10.76
C ILE A 189 5.85 0.06 11.66
N PRO A 190 6.66 0.98 12.20
CA PRO A 190 7.70 0.64 13.18
C PRO A 190 7.02 0.34 14.53
N VAL A 191 7.04 -0.93 14.93
CA VAL A 191 6.48 -1.40 16.19
C VAL A 191 7.57 -1.45 17.25
N THR A 192 7.33 -0.84 18.41
CA THR A 192 8.30 -0.80 19.51
C THR A 192 8.53 -2.20 20.11
N GLU A 193 9.68 -2.40 20.74
CA GLU A 193 10.06 -3.68 21.39
C GLU A 193 8.98 -4.19 22.34
N LEU A 194 8.33 -3.28 23.08
CA LEU A 194 7.29 -3.63 24.05
C LEU A 194 6.06 -4.30 23.41
N GLU A 195 5.66 -3.86 22.23
CA GLU A 195 4.48 -4.36 21.52
C GLU A 195 4.79 -5.53 20.56
N THR A 196 6.06 -5.74 20.27
CA THR A 196 6.53 -6.79 19.35
C THR A 196 5.96 -8.19 19.64
N PRO A 197 5.88 -8.69 20.90
CA PRO A 197 5.36 -10.02 21.17
C PRO A 197 3.87 -10.20 20.80
N LEU A 198 3.12 -9.11 20.75
CA LEU A 198 1.68 -9.07 20.52
C LEU A 198 1.31 -8.92 19.03
N VAL A 199 2.23 -8.40 18.22
CA VAL A 199 2.00 -8.14 16.79
C VAL A 199 2.46 -9.34 15.96
N LYS A 200 1.50 -9.97 15.26
CA LYS A 200 1.73 -11.12 14.38
C LYS A 200 1.02 -10.92 13.04
N ALA A 201 1.48 -11.62 12.01
CA ALA A 201 0.78 -11.66 10.73
C ALA A 201 -0.69 -12.09 10.93
N GLY A 202 -1.60 -11.51 10.13
CA GLY A 202 -3.04 -11.72 10.20
C GLY A 202 -3.78 -10.86 11.22
N LYS A 203 -3.10 -10.08 12.07
CA LYS A 203 -3.76 -9.15 12.99
C LYS A 203 -4.43 -8.01 12.21
N PRO A 204 -5.64 -7.56 12.61
CA PRO A 204 -6.33 -6.48 11.92
C PRO A 204 -5.59 -5.15 12.10
N VAL A 205 -5.56 -4.37 11.04
CA VAL A 205 -4.96 -3.03 11.01
C VAL A 205 -5.97 -2.03 10.45
N ARG A 206 -6.11 -0.89 11.11
CA ARG A 206 -6.88 0.26 10.62
C ARG A 206 -5.91 1.42 10.39
N VAL A 207 -5.86 1.90 9.17
CA VAL A 207 -4.96 2.98 8.78
C VAL A 207 -5.78 4.25 8.55
N SER A 208 -5.47 5.29 9.28
CA SER A 208 -5.99 6.64 9.06
C SER A 208 -4.88 7.52 8.49
N VAL A 209 -5.23 8.33 7.48
CA VAL A 209 -4.30 9.22 6.80
C VAL A 209 -4.65 10.65 7.18
N ASP A 210 -3.71 11.40 7.76
CA ASP A 210 -3.97 12.76 8.23
C ASP A 210 -4.38 13.72 7.10
N ALA A 211 -3.87 13.46 5.88
CA ALA A 211 -4.22 14.21 4.68
C ALA A 211 -5.66 13.97 4.19
N ILE A 212 -6.35 12.92 4.68
CA ILE A 212 -7.70 12.53 4.27
C ILE A 212 -8.55 12.29 5.53
N PRO A 213 -9.00 13.35 6.22
CA PRO A 213 -9.74 13.21 7.46
C PRO A 213 -11.03 12.42 7.30
N GLY A 214 -11.35 11.59 8.29
CA GLY A 214 -12.60 10.82 8.34
C GLY A 214 -12.61 9.54 7.49
N GLN A 215 -11.53 9.22 6.76
CA GLN A 215 -11.40 7.94 6.06
C GLN A 215 -10.47 7.00 6.82
N THR A 216 -10.91 5.76 6.97
CA THR A 216 -10.12 4.67 7.55
C THR A 216 -10.02 3.54 6.55
N PHE A 217 -8.82 3.07 6.32
CA PHE A 217 -8.53 1.94 5.44
C PHE A 217 -8.29 0.70 6.30
N GLU A 218 -9.09 -0.32 6.08
CA GLU A 218 -8.95 -1.59 6.80
C GLU A 218 -8.02 -2.53 6.05
N SER A 219 -7.15 -3.20 6.80
CA SER A 219 -6.19 -4.17 6.28
C SER A 219 -5.83 -5.19 7.38
N VAL A 220 -4.87 -6.03 7.10
CA VAL A 220 -4.26 -6.95 8.05
C VAL A 220 -2.75 -6.83 8.00
N VAL A 221 -2.08 -7.19 9.09
CA VAL A 221 -0.63 -7.36 9.11
C VAL A 221 -0.26 -8.43 8.09
N ALA A 222 0.36 -8.02 6.99
CA ALA A 222 0.78 -8.94 5.94
C ALA A 222 2.12 -9.59 6.28
N ARG A 223 3.05 -8.81 6.83
CA ARG A 223 4.42 -9.25 7.12
C ARG A 223 4.97 -8.59 8.37
N VAL A 224 5.87 -9.31 9.02
CA VAL A 224 6.63 -8.86 10.19
C VAL A 224 8.10 -9.17 9.92
N SER A 225 9.01 -8.21 10.14
CA SER A 225 10.44 -8.38 9.80
C SER A 225 11.14 -9.49 10.58
N GLY A 226 10.60 -9.88 11.74
CA GLY A 226 11.20 -10.91 12.58
C GLY A 226 12.49 -10.50 13.31
N SER A 227 12.95 -9.26 13.12
CA SER A 227 14.12 -8.67 13.78
C SER A 227 13.86 -7.23 14.16
N LEU A 228 14.53 -6.76 15.21
CA LEU A 228 14.55 -5.35 15.59
C LEU A 228 15.65 -4.62 14.84
N ASP A 229 15.34 -3.44 14.34
CA ASP A 229 16.36 -2.47 13.92
C ASP A 229 17.15 -1.98 15.14
N GLN A 230 18.46 -2.08 15.10
CA GLN A 230 19.33 -1.77 16.24
C GLN A 230 19.34 -0.29 16.60
N THR A 231 19.08 0.60 15.65
CA THR A 231 19.13 2.04 15.84
C THR A 231 17.84 2.56 16.45
N SER A 232 16.70 2.17 15.86
CA SER A 232 15.37 2.62 16.29
C SER A 232 14.75 1.74 17.38
N ARG A 233 15.26 0.52 17.60
CA ARG A 233 14.70 -0.52 18.46
C ARG A 233 13.25 -0.84 18.12
N THR A 234 12.92 -0.81 16.84
CA THR A 234 11.60 -1.13 16.35
C THR A 234 11.64 -2.33 15.41
N MET A 235 10.56 -3.08 15.39
CA MET A 235 10.30 -4.15 14.42
C MET A 235 9.43 -3.58 13.29
N LEU A 236 9.88 -3.73 12.05
CA LEU A 236 9.09 -3.29 10.91
C LEU A 236 7.93 -4.27 10.66
N VAL A 237 6.73 -3.74 10.67
CA VAL A 237 5.48 -4.43 10.34
C VAL A 237 4.91 -3.80 9.09
N GLU A 238 4.42 -4.62 8.18
CA GLU A 238 3.85 -4.17 6.93
C GLU A 238 2.40 -4.63 6.77
N ALA A 239 1.53 -3.71 6.37
CA ALA A 239 0.17 -3.96 5.96
C ALA A 239 -0.03 -3.49 4.52
N ASP A 240 -0.61 -4.33 3.67
CA ASP A 240 -0.85 -3.99 2.27
C ASP A 240 -2.21 -3.30 2.14
N LEU A 241 -2.24 -2.16 1.42
CA LEU A 241 -3.43 -1.33 1.20
C LEU A 241 -3.72 -1.22 -0.29
N GLU A 242 -4.96 -1.48 -0.69
CA GLU A 242 -5.42 -1.25 -2.06
C GLU A 242 -5.79 0.23 -2.26
N ASN A 243 -5.28 0.84 -3.33
CA ASN A 243 -5.51 2.24 -3.67
C ASN A 243 -6.46 2.39 -4.87
N ALA A 244 -7.60 1.71 -4.83
CA ALA A 244 -8.55 1.67 -5.95
C ALA A 244 -9.07 3.05 -6.41
N GLN A 245 -9.04 4.05 -5.53
CA GLN A 245 -9.53 5.40 -5.81
C GLN A 245 -8.40 6.41 -6.10
N ASP A 246 -7.15 5.98 -6.21
CA ASP A 246 -5.96 6.83 -6.43
C ASP A 246 -5.82 7.97 -5.38
N LYS A 247 -6.36 7.79 -4.17
CA LYS A 247 -6.34 8.80 -3.10
C LYS A 247 -5.08 8.78 -2.26
N LEU A 248 -4.43 7.64 -2.21
CA LEU A 248 -3.23 7.44 -1.41
C LEU A 248 -1.99 7.65 -2.27
N MET A 249 -0.98 8.28 -1.71
CA MET A 249 0.32 8.48 -2.38
C MET A 249 1.43 7.87 -1.53
N PRO A 250 2.46 7.26 -2.15
CA PRO A 250 3.67 6.89 -1.45
C PRO A 250 4.30 8.11 -0.75
N GLY A 251 4.79 7.89 0.48
CA GLY A 251 5.40 8.95 1.29
C GLY A 251 4.44 9.63 2.27
N LEU A 252 3.12 9.38 2.21
CA LEU A 252 2.19 9.92 3.20
C LEU A 252 2.43 9.30 4.57
N SER A 253 2.41 10.15 5.59
CA SER A 253 2.38 9.74 7.00
C SER A 253 0.97 9.28 7.37
N VAL A 254 0.90 8.23 8.17
CA VAL A 254 -0.35 7.61 8.58
C VAL A 254 -0.31 7.24 10.05
N THR A 255 -1.48 7.13 10.66
CA THR A 255 -1.65 6.50 11.97
C THR A 255 -2.26 5.13 11.77
N ALA A 256 -1.48 4.09 12.06
CA ALA A 256 -1.93 2.70 11.99
C ALA A 256 -2.35 2.20 13.38
N ARG A 257 -3.56 1.67 13.49
CA ARG A 257 -4.06 1.03 14.70
C ARG A 257 -4.04 -0.47 14.48
N ILE A 258 -3.23 -1.20 15.25
CA ILE A 258 -3.11 -2.67 15.19
C ILE A 258 -3.90 -3.28 16.33
N GLY A 259 -4.79 -4.21 16.02
CA GLY A 259 -5.53 -4.99 17.01
C GLY A 259 -4.66 -6.12 17.56
N VAL A 260 -4.01 -5.86 18.70
CA VAL A 260 -2.98 -6.76 19.29
C VAL A 260 -3.57 -7.88 20.11
N GLU A 261 -4.63 -7.62 20.88
CA GLU A 261 -5.31 -8.60 21.72
C GLU A 261 -6.80 -8.63 21.39
N ARG A 262 -7.42 -9.77 21.54
CA ARG A 262 -8.84 -10.00 21.24
C ARG A 262 -9.49 -10.72 22.41
N HIS A 263 -10.57 -10.13 22.94
CA HIS A 263 -11.45 -10.81 23.86
C HIS A 263 -12.73 -11.19 23.12
N GLU A 264 -13.03 -12.47 23.12
CA GLU A 264 -14.29 -13.01 22.61
C GLU A 264 -15.31 -13.09 23.74
N GLN A 265 -16.59 -12.89 23.42
CA GLN A 265 -17.69 -12.92 24.39
C GLN A 265 -17.53 -11.91 25.53
N ALA A 266 -16.78 -10.82 25.32
CA ALA A 266 -16.69 -9.73 26.28
C ALA A 266 -18.05 -9.04 26.41
N MET A 267 -18.42 -8.65 27.65
CA MET A 267 -19.64 -7.87 27.87
C MET A 267 -19.40 -6.43 27.49
N LEU A 268 -20.02 -6.01 26.39
CA LEU A 268 -19.80 -4.70 25.77
C LEU A 268 -20.90 -3.71 26.13
N VAL A 269 -20.50 -2.47 26.44
CA VAL A 269 -21.40 -1.32 26.54
C VAL A 269 -20.87 -0.19 25.66
N PRO A 270 -21.75 0.63 25.06
CA PRO A 270 -21.29 1.81 24.33
C PRO A 270 -20.49 2.75 25.23
N VAL A 271 -19.39 3.28 24.75
CA VAL A 271 -18.54 4.23 25.51
C VAL A 271 -19.35 5.43 26.00
N ALA A 272 -20.36 5.86 25.23
CA ALA A 272 -21.27 6.94 25.60
C ALA A 272 -22.10 6.67 26.89
N ALA A 273 -22.24 5.40 27.26
CA ALA A 273 -22.95 5.02 28.51
C ALA A 273 -22.02 5.03 29.75
N ILE A 274 -20.75 5.30 29.59
CA ILE A 274 -19.75 5.28 30.66
C ILE A 274 -19.43 6.69 31.10
N VAL A 275 -19.55 6.95 32.38
CA VAL A 275 -19.18 8.22 33.01
C VAL A 275 -17.89 8.03 33.79
N MET A 276 -16.87 8.82 33.45
CA MET A 276 -15.60 8.82 34.17
C MET A 276 -15.60 9.92 35.24
N GLU A 277 -15.38 9.53 36.49
CA GLU A 277 -15.14 10.48 37.58
C GLU A 277 -13.74 10.26 38.13
N LYS A 278 -12.84 11.16 37.85
CA LYS A 278 -11.40 11.02 38.14
C LYS A 278 -10.85 9.70 37.54
N THR A 279 -10.59 8.70 38.36
CA THR A 279 -10.05 7.39 37.95
C THR A 279 -11.09 6.27 37.94
N ASN A 280 -12.34 6.59 38.37
CA ASN A 280 -13.40 5.57 38.52
C ASN A 280 -14.39 5.68 37.36
N ALA A 281 -14.77 4.53 36.80
CA ALA A 281 -15.80 4.41 35.80
C ALA A 281 -17.14 4.03 36.40
N PHE A 282 -18.20 4.64 35.94
CA PHE A 282 -19.56 4.39 36.38
C PHE A 282 -20.50 4.23 35.18
N VAL A 283 -21.52 3.44 35.35
CA VAL A 283 -22.69 3.37 34.49
C VAL A 283 -23.96 3.69 35.27
N PHE A 284 -24.98 4.21 34.62
CA PHE A 284 -26.29 4.40 35.22
C PHE A 284 -27.19 3.26 34.79
N LYS A 285 -27.55 2.37 35.74
CA LYS A 285 -28.52 1.30 35.52
C LYS A 285 -29.94 1.82 35.67
N HIS A 286 -30.80 1.51 34.73
CA HIS A 286 -32.23 1.73 34.87
C HIS A 286 -32.83 0.63 35.72
N ALA A 287 -33.26 0.96 36.92
CA ALA A 287 -33.93 0.02 37.85
C ALA A 287 -35.17 0.69 38.44
N ALA A 288 -36.33 0.06 38.28
CA ALA A 288 -37.61 0.50 38.81
C ALA A 288 -37.93 2.00 38.55
N GLY A 289 -37.68 2.49 37.32
CA GLY A 289 -37.91 3.89 36.93
C GLY A 289 -36.89 4.90 37.45
N LYS A 290 -35.78 4.43 38.04
CA LYS A 290 -34.70 5.29 38.57
C LYS A 290 -33.37 4.94 37.93
N ALA A 291 -32.50 5.94 37.76
CA ALA A 291 -31.13 5.76 37.37
C ALA A 291 -30.25 5.49 38.61
N VAL A 292 -29.68 4.31 38.68
CA VAL A 292 -28.81 3.89 39.79
C VAL A 292 -27.37 3.95 39.33
N LYS A 293 -26.55 4.83 39.92
CA LYS A 293 -25.12 4.96 39.64
C LYS A 293 -24.41 3.69 40.16
N THR A 294 -23.76 2.98 39.25
CA THR A 294 -23.08 1.71 39.56
C THR A 294 -21.63 1.79 39.10
N ALA A 295 -20.69 1.52 39.99
CA ALA A 295 -19.27 1.47 39.67
C ALA A 295 -18.97 0.24 38.79
N VAL A 296 -18.14 0.43 37.77
CA VAL A 296 -17.73 -0.64 36.85
C VAL A 296 -16.23 -0.67 36.71
N LYS A 297 -15.70 -1.88 36.50
CA LYS A 297 -14.30 -2.07 36.11
C LYS A 297 -14.28 -2.29 34.61
N LEU A 298 -13.57 -1.42 33.90
CA LEU A 298 -13.45 -1.50 32.46
C LEU A 298 -12.28 -2.39 32.07
N GLY A 299 -12.46 -3.15 30.98
CA GLY A 299 -11.43 -3.86 30.25
C GLY A 299 -10.97 -3.07 29.02
N PHE A 300 -11.00 -3.71 27.85
CA PHE A 300 -10.63 -3.06 26.58
C PHE A 300 -11.66 -2.01 26.16
N ASN A 301 -11.18 -1.02 25.41
CA ASN A 301 -12.00 0.05 24.83
C ASN A 301 -11.52 0.28 23.39
N ASP A 302 -12.44 0.19 22.44
CA ASP A 302 -12.14 0.38 21.00
C ASP A 302 -12.58 1.75 20.46
N GLY A 303 -13.07 2.64 21.36
CA GLY A 303 -13.55 3.97 21.04
C GLY A 303 -15.05 4.02 20.72
N VAL A 304 -15.71 2.91 20.45
CA VAL A 304 -17.16 2.76 20.23
C VAL A 304 -17.79 2.01 21.40
N ASN A 305 -17.20 0.90 21.77
CA ASN A 305 -17.62 0.05 22.89
C ASN A 305 -16.49 -0.10 23.89
N ALA A 306 -16.86 -0.36 25.13
CA ALA A 306 -15.94 -0.74 26.18
C ALA A 306 -16.39 -2.04 26.86
N GLU A 307 -15.43 -2.86 27.22
CA GLU A 307 -15.64 -4.09 27.95
C GLU A 307 -15.87 -3.80 29.43
N VAL A 308 -16.88 -4.40 30.00
CA VAL A 308 -17.18 -4.36 31.45
C VAL A 308 -16.78 -5.70 32.06
N LEU A 309 -15.72 -5.68 32.87
CA LEU A 309 -15.21 -6.88 33.55
C LEU A 309 -16.00 -7.23 34.79
N GLU A 310 -16.38 -6.23 35.60
CA GLU A 310 -17.11 -6.38 36.85
C GLU A 310 -18.10 -5.23 37.04
N LEU A 311 -19.29 -5.58 37.46
CA LEU A 311 -20.26 -4.64 38.00
C LEU A 311 -20.10 -4.68 39.51
N LYS A 312 -19.48 -3.66 40.11
CA LYS A 312 -19.46 -3.57 41.58
C LYS A 312 -20.85 -3.22 42.07
N PRO A 313 -21.36 -3.95 43.05
CA PRO A 313 -22.69 -3.70 43.60
C PRO A 313 -22.86 -2.32 44.23
#